data_6c67dde4e3ee56f2e53f325421001ea5
#
_entry.id   6c67dde4e3ee56f2e53f325421001ea5
#
_cell.length_a   1.000
_cell.length_b   1.000
_cell.length_c   1.000
_cell.angle_alpha   90.00
_cell.angle_beta   90.00
_cell.angle_gamma   90.00
#
_symmetry.space_group_name_H-M   'P 1'
#
loop_
_entity.id
_entity.type
_entity.pdbx_description
1 polymer ?
#
loop_
_entity_poly.entity_id
_entity_poly.type
_entity_poly.pdbx_seq_one_letter_code
_entity_poly.pdbx_strand_id
1 'polypeptide(L)'
;LISLFVSKRLPALLHSEVPATAIAAAILAFCGTAFALPFGKTYPEVAIETGHIEGQATEGVEAYLGLPYAAPPIGPLRWRAPQPPAPLKGLKQAFQFGPACPQIPSKDVKLDEMSEDCLTLNVWAPERRPGKRAPVMVWFHGGAFENGASRMPIYDGHNIATHGVVMVTLNYRLGHLGFFGHPQLTEEAAAEGVPTANYGLLDQIAALQWVQRNIQAFGGDPSNVTIFGESAGGIGVLA
;
A
#
# COMPACT_ATOMS: atom_id res chain seq x y z
N LEU A 1 13.53 -22.34 33.14
CA LEU A 1 14.81 -22.97 33.51
C LEU A 1 14.85 -24.42 33.02
N ILE A 2 15.33 -24.65 31.77
CA ILE A 2 15.92 -25.94 31.39
C ILE A 2 17.06 -25.63 30.45
N SER A 3 18.27 -25.83 30.96
CA SER A 3 19.53 -25.78 30.21
C SER A 3 19.83 -27.18 29.69
N LEU A 4 19.95 -27.35 28.38
CA LEU A 4 20.46 -28.58 27.78
C LEU A 4 21.88 -28.32 27.25
N PHE A 5 22.88 -28.82 27.97
CA PHE A 5 24.23 -28.96 27.46
C PHE A 5 24.32 -30.22 26.62
N VAL A 6 24.70 -30.07 25.33
CA VAL A 6 25.13 -31.20 24.51
C VAL A 6 26.65 -31.05 24.26
N SER A 7 27.42 -31.89 24.96
CA SER A 7 28.84 -32.07 24.75
C SER A 7 29.05 -33.11 23.65
N LYS A 8 29.65 -32.74 22.51
CA LYS A 8 30.22 -33.69 21.54
C LYS A 8 31.75 -33.59 21.59
N ARG A 9 32.39 -34.70 21.97
CA ARG A 9 33.84 -34.86 21.86
C ARG A 9 34.26 -34.92 20.39
N LEU A 10 35.23 -34.11 19.99
CA LEU A 10 35.92 -34.24 18.70
C LEU A 10 36.98 -35.38 18.81
N PRO A 11 37.14 -36.20 17.79
CA PRO A 11 38.26 -37.13 17.71
C PRO A 11 39.58 -36.40 17.40
N ALA A 12 40.67 -36.90 17.98
CA ALA A 12 42.01 -36.41 17.78
C ALA A 12 42.46 -36.57 16.33
N LEU A 13 42.78 -35.47 15.64
CA LEU A 13 43.41 -35.47 14.31
C LEU A 13 44.91 -35.40 14.48
N LEU A 14 45.54 -36.38 13.82
CA LEU A 14 46.98 -36.61 13.69
C LEU A 14 47.71 -35.35 13.18
N HIS A 15 48.90 -35.09 13.77
CA HIS A 15 49.84 -34.05 13.40
C HIS A 15 50.32 -34.29 11.97
N SER A 16 49.97 -33.40 11.04
CA SER A 16 50.70 -33.20 9.78
C SER A 16 51.15 -31.75 9.76
N GLU A 17 52.46 -31.52 9.76
CA GLU A 17 53.08 -30.21 9.68
C GLU A 17 52.74 -29.56 8.35
N VAL A 18 52.04 -28.43 8.37
CA VAL A 18 51.76 -27.57 7.20
C VAL A 18 52.83 -26.47 7.19
N PRO A 19 53.57 -26.26 6.11
CA PRO A 19 54.63 -25.26 6.05
C PRO A 19 54.04 -23.84 6.18
N ALA A 20 54.72 -23.00 6.96
CA ALA A 20 54.28 -21.64 7.36
C ALA A 20 53.96 -20.67 6.19
N THR A 21 54.34 -21.00 4.96
CA THR A 21 54.10 -20.19 3.77
C THR A 21 52.68 -20.34 3.20
N ALA A 22 51.92 -21.37 3.58
CA ALA A 22 50.54 -21.58 3.11
C ALA A 22 49.49 -20.82 3.96
N ILE A 23 49.85 -20.37 5.18
CA ILE A 23 48.92 -19.70 6.09
C ILE A 23 48.78 -18.19 5.77
N ALA A 24 49.81 -17.56 5.19
CA ALA A 24 49.78 -16.14 4.82
C ALA A 24 48.89 -15.83 3.62
N ALA A 25 48.68 -16.78 2.71
CA ALA A 25 47.81 -16.59 1.52
C ALA A 25 46.32 -16.78 1.81
N ALA A 26 45.95 -17.56 2.83
CA ALA A 26 44.57 -17.80 3.19
C ALA A 26 43.94 -16.66 4.02
N ILE A 27 44.74 -15.87 4.73
CA ILE A 27 44.24 -14.75 5.55
C ILE A 27 43.97 -13.48 4.71
N LEU A 28 44.66 -13.33 3.56
CA LEU A 28 44.45 -12.19 2.66
C LEU A 28 43.25 -12.33 1.73
N ALA A 29 42.73 -13.55 1.56
CA ALA A 29 41.52 -13.79 0.71
C ALA A 29 40.19 -13.58 1.47
N PHE A 30 40.19 -13.44 2.81
CA PHE A 30 38.98 -13.28 3.62
C PHE A 30 38.72 -11.83 4.06
N CYS A 31 39.56 -10.88 3.67
CA CYS A 31 39.41 -9.47 4.07
C CYS A 31 38.84 -8.57 2.98
N GLY A 32 38.01 -9.12 2.05
CA GLY A 32 37.52 -8.39 0.89
C GLY A 32 36.02 -8.39 0.66
N THR A 33 35.22 -9.02 1.50
CA THR A 33 33.76 -8.83 1.44
C THR A 33 33.32 -8.09 2.69
N ALA A 34 33.49 -6.77 2.66
CA ALA A 34 32.66 -5.91 3.49
C ALA A 34 31.21 -6.20 3.06
N PHE A 35 30.48 -6.97 3.87
CA PHE A 35 29.03 -6.96 3.82
C PHE A 35 28.61 -5.53 4.18
N ALA A 36 28.53 -4.67 3.17
CA ALA A 36 27.76 -3.46 3.24
C ALA A 36 26.32 -3.92 3.43
N LEU A 37 25.85 -3.93 4.67
CA LEU A 37 24.44 -4.01 4.96
C LEU A 37 23.81 -2.84 4.19
N PRO A 38 22.88 -3.06 3.29
CA PRO A 38 22.24 -1.97 2.59
C PRO A 38 21.27 -1.26 3.55
N PHE A 39 21.79 -0.39 4.42
CA PHE A 39 21.01 0.61 5.12
C PHE A 39 20.78 1.79 4.18
N GLY A 40 20.06 1.55 3.09
CA GLY A 40 19.69 2.58 2.13
C GLY A 40 18.25 2.33 1.65
N LYS A 41 17.51 3.42 1.43
CA LYS A 41 16.24 3.33 0.72
C LYS A 41 16.51 2.79 -0.68
N THR A 42 15.82 1.72 -1.07
CA THR A 42 15.76 1.30 -2.47
C THR A 42 14.46 1.82 -3.09
N TYR A 43 14.46 1.96 -4.41
CA TYR A 43 13.35 2.53 -5.16
C TYR A 43 12.81 1.50 -6.15
N PRO A 44 11.97 0.56 -5.68
CA PRO A 44 11.40 -0.46 -6.55
C PRO A 44 10.41 0.15 -7.55
N GLU A 45 10.49 -0.30 -8.81
CA GLU A 45 9.58 0.09 -9.87
C GLU A 45 8.59 -1.02 -10.16
N VAL A 46 7.33 -0.66 -10.40
CA VAL A 46 6.25 -1.57 -10.82
C VAL A 46 5.44 -0.96 -11.95
N ALA A 47 4.94 -1.82 -12.84
CA ALA A 47 3.99 -1.44 -13.88
C ALA A 47 2.56 -1.76 -13.43
N ILE A 48 1.70 -0.75 -13.47
CA ILE A 48 0.25 -0.85 -13.25
C ILE A 48 -0.51 -0.51 -14.52
N GLU A 49 -1.83 -0.71 -14.54
CA GLU A 49 -2.67 -0.45 -15.72
C GLU A 49 -2.53 0.97 -16.31
N THR A 50 -2.20 1.96 -15.48
CA THR A 50 -2.05 3.36 -15.91
C THR A 50 -0.63 3.76 -16.29
N GLY A 51 0.40 2.96 -16.01
CA GLY A 51 1.79 3.27 -16.31
C GLY A 51 2.77 2.74 -15.27
N HIS A 52 3.95 3.35 -15.19
CA HIS A 52 5.03 2.95 -14.29
C HIS A 52 5.07 3.84 -13.06
N ILE A 53 5.28 3.20 -11.91
CA ILE A 53 5.41 3.89 -10.62
C ILE A 53 6.66 3.42 -9.89
N GLU A 54 7.28 4.33 -9.14
CA GLU A 54 8.44 4.09 -8.30
C GLU A 54 8.04 4.24 -6.83
N GLY A 55 8.31 3.23 -6.02
CA GLY A 55 8.07 3.21 -4.58
C GLY A 55 9.33 3.43 -3.77
N GLN A 56 9.22 3.34 -2.45
CA GLN A 56 10.34 3.32 -1.51
C GLN A 56 10.33 2.01 -0.76
N ALA A 57 11.49 1.35 -0.62
CA ALA A 57 11.62 0.17 0.22
C ALA A 57 12.49 0.47 1.44
N THR A 58 12.03 0.03 2.59
CA THR A 58 12.73 0.15 3.87
C THR A 58 12.40 -1.09 4.71
N GLU A 59 13.43 -1.70 5.30
CA GLU A 59 13.27 -2.84 6.21
C GLU A 59 12.47 -4.02 5.62
N GLY A 60 12.66 -4.30 4.32
CA GLY A 60 11.99 -5.41 3.63
C GLY A 60 10.53 -5.15 3.25
N VAL A 61 10.07 -3.91 3.34
CA VAL A 61 8.74 -3.47 2.90
C VAL A 61 8.86 -2.41 1.81
N GLU A 62 8.17 -2.62 0.71
CA GLU A 62 8.01 -1.66 -0.38
C GLU A 62 6.74 -0.84 -0.13
N ALA A 63 6.84 0.49 -0.12
CA ALA A 63 5.71 1.41 0.05
C ALA A 63 5.49 2.24 -1.22
N TYR A 64 4.25 2.29 -1.68
CA TYR A 64 3.78 3.06 -2.82
C TYR A 64 2.60 3.91 -2.37
N LEU A 65 2.79 5.22 -2.26
CA LEU A 65 1.84 6.14 -1.62
C LEU A 65 1.19 7.07 -2.64
N GLY A 66 -0.09 7.41 -2.41
CA GLY A 66 -0.82 8.38 -3.22
C GLY A 66 -1.10 7.94 -4.67
N LEU A 67 -1.41 6.65 -4.87
CA LEU A 67 -1.73 6.10 -6.19
C LEU A 67 -3.18 6.43 -6.56
N PRO A 68 -3.46 7.12 -7.68
CA PRO A 68 -4.83 7.38 -8.11
C PRO A 68 -5.51 6.08 -8.56
N TYR A 69 -6.66 5.76 -7.99
CA TYR A 69 -7.49 4.64 -8.42
C TYR A 69 -8.69 5.09 -9.27
N ALA A 70 -8.98 6.39 -9.28
CA ALA A 70 -9.99 7.02 -10.10
C ALA A 70 -9.54 8.41 -10.57
N ALA A 71 -10.22 8.98 -11.55
CA ALA A 71 -10.04 10.35 -11.98
C ALA A 71 -10.44 11.32 -10.85
N PRO A 72 -9.82 12.52 -10.76
CA PRO A 72 -10.20 13.54 -9.81
C PRO A 72 -11.69 13.90 -9.91
N PRO A 73 -12.48 13.77 -8.82
CA PRO A 73 -13.93 14.06 -8.85
C PRO A 73 -14.21 15.56 -8.72
N ILE A 74 -13.61 16.37 -9.59
CA ILE A 74 -13.68 17.83 -9.59
C ILE A 74 -14.56 18.35 -10.74
N GLY A 75 -15.08 19.56 -10.59
CA GLY A 75 -15.86 20.23 -11.64
C GLY A 75 -17.02 19.37 -12.13
N PRO A 76 -17.08 19.00 -13.42
CA PRO A 76 -18.18 18.17 -13.97
C PRO A 76 -18.27 16.74 -13.39
N LEU A 77 -17.18 16.25 -12.77
CA LEU A 77 -17.15 14.92 -12.13
C LEU A 77 -17.56 14.94 -10.66
N ARG A 78 -17.77 16.12 -10.06
CA ARG A 78 -18.33 16.22 -8.70
C ARG A 78 -19.73 15.63 -8.69
N TRP A 79 -20.05 14.82 -7.67
CA TRP A 79 -21.32 14.10 -7.56
C TRP A 79 -21.62 13.17 -8.76
N ARG A 80 -20.59 12.58 -9.31
CA ARG A 80 -20.66 11.52 -10.31
C ARG A 80 -20.02 10.24 -9.77
N ALA A 81 -20.40 9.11 -10.34
CA ALA A 81 -19.67 7.86 -10.12
C ALA A 81 -18.19 8.04 -10.48
N PRO A 82 -17.27 7.41 -9.74
CA PRO A 82 -15.82 7.52 -10.03
C PRO A 82 -15.53 7.04 -11.45
N GLN A 83 -14.71 7.79 -12.16
CA GLN A 83 -14.29 7.49 -13.54
C GLN A 83 -12.87 6.89 -13.52
N PRO A 84 -12.49 6.09 -14.52
CA PRO A 84 -11.13 5.54 -14.62
C PRO A 84 -10.06 6.63 -14.55
N PRO A 85 -8.92 6.40 -13.87
CA PRO A 85 -7.83 7.36 -13.80
C PRO A 85 -7.17 7.52 -15.18
N ALA A 86 -6.60 8.69 -15.42
CA ALA A 86 -5.84 8.95 -16.66
C ALA A 86 -4.52 8.16 -16.65
N PRO A 87 -3.99 7.80 -17.84
CA PRO A 87 -2.66 7.22 -17.97
C PRO A 87 -1.59 8.15 -17.38
N LEU A 88 -0.62 7.56 -16.67
CA LEU A 88 0.50 8.27 -16.09
C LEU A 88 1.48 8.72 -17.18
N LYS A 89 2.05 9.90 -17.01
CA LYS A 89 3.10 10.41 -17.90
C LYS A 89 4.47 10.07 -17.31
N GLY A 90 5.17 9.13 -17.93
CA GLY A 90 6.50 8.70 -17.48
C GLY A 90 6.44 7.91 -16.18
N LEU A 91 7.57 7.85 -15.47
CA LEU A 91 7.70 7.22 -14.17
C LEU A 91 7.14 8.16 -13.09
N LYS A 92 6.09 7.72 -12.37
CA LYS A 92 5.51 8.45 -11.24
C LYS A 92 6.17 8.03 -9.95
N GLN A 93 6.75 8.98 -9.23
CA GLN A 93 7.20 8.76 -7.85
C GLN A 93 6.02 8.69 -6.89
N ALA A 94 5.87 7.55 -6.21
CA ALA A 94 4.80 7.27 -5.26
C ALA A 94 5.35 7.28 -3.82
N PHE A 95 5.96 8.42 -3.44
CA PHE A 95 6.68 8.59 -2.18
C PHE A 95 5.88 9.35 -1.12
N GLN A 96 4.75 9.92 -1.48
CA GLN A 96 3.94 10.77 -0.62
C GLN A 96 2.48 10.36 -0.70
N PHE A 97 1.81 10.44 0.44
CA PHE A 97 0.37 10.28 0.49
C PHE A 97 -0.34 11.31 -0.39
N GLY A 98 -1.44 10.89 -1.00
CA GLY A 98 -2.37 11.83 -1.62
C GLY A 98 -3.06 12.72 -0.57
N PRO A 99 -3.73 13.80 -1.00
CA PRO A 99 -4.48 14.66 -0.11
C PRO A 99 -5.67 13.92 0.51
N ALA A 100 -6.08 14.32 1.70
CA ALA A 100 -7.32 13.87 2.30
C ALA A 100 -8.52 14.44 1.51
N CYS A 101 -9.65 13.72 1.52
CA CYS A 101 -10.89 14.27 0.97
C CYS A 101 -11.40 15.43 1.84
N PRO A 102 -12.09 16.43 1.24
CA PRO A 102 -12.60 17.59 1.98
C PRO A 102 -13.52 17.18 3.13
N GLN A 103 -13.27 17.76 4.28
CA GLN A 103 -13.92 17.49 5.56
C GLN A 103 -13.72 18.65 6.51
N ILE A 104 -14.36 18.65 7.68
CA ILE A 104 -14.05 19.62 8.72
C ILE A 104 -12.65 19.36 9.25
N PRO A 105 -11.75 20.38 9.28
CA PRO A 105 -10.39 20.19 9.78
C PRO A 105 -10.36 19.67 11.21
N SER A 106 -9.40 18.79 11.50
CA SER A 106 -9.20 18.19 12.82
C SER A 106 -7.72 18.24 13.22
N LYS A 107 -7.39 17.70 14.38
CA LYS A 107 -5.98 17.54 14.79
C LYS A 107 -5.20 16.59 13.88
N ASP A 108 -5.89 15.64 13.24
CA ASP A 108 -5.30 14.57 12.43
C ASP A 108 -5.28 14.89 10.92
N VAL A 109 -6.17 15.81 10.47
CA VAL A 109 -6.26 16.24 9.07
C VAL A 109 -6.48 17.75 9.02
N LYS A 110 -5.52 18.47 8.46
CA LYS A 110 -5.53 19.94 8.36
C LYS A 110 -6.10 20.40 7.02
N LEU A 111 -6.54 21.64 6.94
CA LEU A 111 -7.17 22.21 5.74
C LEU A 111 -6.25 22.18 4.51
N ASP A 112 -4.98 22.51 4.69
CA ASP A 112 -3.95 22.51 3.63
C ASP A 112 -3.56 21.11 3.14
N GLU A 113 -4.01 20.08 3.83
CA GLU A 113 -3.82 18.66 3.46
C GLU A 113 -5.00 18.07 2.68
N MET A 114 -6.03 18.87 2.35
CA MET A 114 -7.27 18.43 1.71
C MET A 114 -7.35 18.87 0.25
N SER A 115 -7.98 18.04 -0.57
CA SER A 115 -8.34 18.36 -1.95
C SER A 115 -9.54 17.51 -2.38
N GLU A 116 -10.36 17.99 -3.32
CA GLU A 116 -11.32 17.13 -3.99
C GLU A 116 -10.63 16.08 -4.89
N ASP A 117 -9.41 16.35 -5.36
CA ASP A 117 -8.54 15.33 -6.01
C ASP A 117 -7.92 14.41 -4.96
N CYS A 118 -8.76 13.60 -4.32
CA CYS A 118 -8.40 12.76 -3.16
C CYS A 118 -8.57 11.25 -3.40
N LEU A 119 -9.04 10.82 -4.55
CA LEU A 119 -9.32 9.40 -4.83
C LEU A 119 -8.02 8.62 -5.07
N THR A 120 -7.26 8.49 -4.00
CA THR A 120 -5.97 7.80 -3.97
C THR A 120 -5.96 6.68 -2.95
N LEU A 121 -5.07 5.72 -3.17
CA LEU A 121 -4.77 4.63 -2.25
C LEU A 121 -3.26 4.51 -2.02
N ASN A 122 -2.90 3.72 -1.02
CA ASN A 122 -1.53 3.43 -0.65
C ASN A 122 -1.35 1.91 -0.58
N VAL A 123 -0.20 1.42 -0.99
CA VAL A 123 0.15 -0.01 -0.96
C VAL A 123 1.45 -0.18 -0.20
N TRP A 124 1.45 -1.05 0.80
CA TRP A 124 2.65 -1.58 1.44
C TRP A 124 2.75 -3.06 1.12
N ALA A 125 3.84 -3.45 0.52
CA ALA A 125 4.07 -4.83 0.09
C ALA A 125 5.31 -5.42 0.78
N PRO A 126 5.28 -6.68 1.24
CA PRO A 126 6.48 -7.36 1.68
C PRO A 126 7.42 -7.57 0.50
N GLU A 127 8.71 -7.70 0.78
CA GLU A 127 9.68 -8.06 -0.25
C GLU A 127 9.22 -9.28 -1.05
N ARG A 128 9.23 -9.14 -2.36
CA ARG A 128 8.70 -10.14 -3.28
C ARG A 128 9.49 -11.44 -3.23
N ARG A 129 8.79 -12.56 -3.06
CA ARG A 129 9.38 -13.90 -3.11
C ARG A 129 8.99 -14.58 -4.41
N PRO A 130 9.95 -15.09 -5.22
CA PRO A 130 9.64 -15.78 -6.47
C PRO A 130 8.63 -16.92 -6.26
N GLY A 131 7.58 -16.96 -7.11
CA GLY A 131 6.57 -18.01 -7.11
C GLY A 131 5.57 -17.97 -5.94
N LYS A 132 5.61 -16.95 -5.07
CA LYS A 132 4.64 -16.78 -3.96
C LYS A 132 3.96 -15.42 -4.06
N ARG A 133 2.64 -15.41 -3.98
CA ARG A 133 1.82 -14.22 -3.83
C ARG A 133 1.42 -14.06 -2.37
N ALA A 134 1.41 -12.83 -1.88
CA ALA A 134 0.99 -12.51 -0.53
C ALA A 134 -0.53 -12.31 -0.46
N PRO A 135 -1.19 -12.67 0.65
CA PRO A 135 -2.57 -12.26 0.88
C PRO A 135 -2.67 -10.74 0.92
N VAL A 136 -3.82 -10.21 0.56
CA VAL A 136 -4.08 -8.76 0.48
C VAL A 136 -5.10 -8.37 1.53
N MET A 137 -4.85 -7.29 2.26
CA MET A 137 -5.81 -6.68 3.18
C MET A 137 -6.08 -5.24 2.75
N VAL A 138 -7.35 -4.87 2.61
CA VAL A 138 -7.78 -3.53 2.20
C VAL A 138 -8.55 -2.88 3.33
N TRP A 139 -8.03 -1.75 3.83
CA TRP A 139 -8.58 -1.00 4.94
C TRP A 139 -9.49 0.13 4.48
N PHE A 140 -10.71 0.18 5.04
CA PHE A 140 -11.62 1.30 4.96
C PHE A 140 -11.63 2.06 6.29
N HIS A 141 -11.19 3.33 6.27
CA HIS A 141 -11.16 4.14 7.48
C HIS A 141 -12.58 4.51 7.95
N GLY A 142 -12.72 4.75 9.24
CA GLY A 142 -13.95 5.24 9.84
C GLY A 142 -14.11 6.75 9.74
N GLY A 143 -14.90 7.32 10.64
CA GLY A 143 -15.17 8.76 10.73
C GLY A 143 -16.56 9.16 10.29
N ALA A 144 -17.57 8.30 10.53
CA ALA A 144 -18.99 8.56 10.27
C ALA A 144 -19.32 8.96 8.82
N PHE A 145 -18.48 8.61 7.85
CA PHE A 145 -18.53 9.07 6.46
C PHE A 145 -18.37 10.60 6.29
N GLU A 146 -17.97 11.31 7.34
CA GLU A 146 -17.81 12.77 7.36
C GLU A 146 -16.35 13.20 7.47
N ASN A 147 -15.48 12.36 8.06
CA ASN A 147 -14.07 12.65 8.27
C ASN A 147 -13.21 11.39 8.19
N GLY A 148 -11.88 11.57 8.25
CA GLY A 148 -10.89 10.51 8.15
C GLY A 148 -10.04 10.61 6.89
N ALA A 149 -8.92 9.90 6.87
CA ALA A 149 -8.03 9.82 5.72
C ALA A 149 -7.11 8.60 5.81
N SER A 150 -6.80 8.00 4.67
CA SER A 150 -5.91 6.84 4.57
C SER A 150 -4.46 7.13 4.98
N ARG A 151 -4.06 8.41 5.02
CA ARG A 151 -2.74 8.89 5.42
C ARG A 151 -2.51 9.01 6.93
N MET A 152 -3.54 8.78 7.75
CA MET A 152 -3.40 8.90 9.20
C MET A 152 -2.35 7.91 9.72
N PRO A 153 -1.43 8.34 10.61
CA PRO A 153 -0.30 7.50 11.06
C PRO A 153 -0.73 6.14 11.66
N ILE A 154 -1.92 6.10 12.26
CA ILE A 154 -2.48 4.85 12.82
C ILE A 154 -2.81 3.81 11.75
N TYR A 155 -2.90 4.20 10.48
CA TYR A 155 -3.20 3.34 9.35
C TYR A 155 -1.98 3.00 8.50
N ASP A 156 -0.76 3.31 8.99
CA ASP A 156 0.48 2.91 8.34
C ASP A 156 0.56 1.39 8.20
N GLY A 157 0.66 0.93 6.96
CA GLY A 157 0.64 -0.49 6.64
C GLY A 157 1.97 -1.22 6.80
N HIS A 158 3.05 -0.51 7.14
CA HIS A 158 4.39 -1.08 7.19
C HIS A 158 4.47 -2.31 8.09
N ASN A 159 3.95 -2.20 9.31
CA ASN A 159 3.98 -3.31 10.27
C ASN A 159 3.23 -4.55 9.75
N ILE A 160 2.03 -4.38 9.18
CA ILE A 160 1.26 -5.49 8.60
C ILE A 160 2.04 -6.13 7.45
N ALA A 161 2.69 -5.35 6.61
CA ALA A 161 3.48 -5.85 5.49
C ALA A 161 4.70 -6.67 5.95
N THR A 162 5.34 -6.35 7.08
CA THR A 162 6.42 -7.19 7.64
C THR A 162 5.98 -8.62 7.97
N HIS A 163 4.68 -8.83 8.17
CA HIS A 163 4.09 -10.16 8.41
C HIS A 163 3.72 -10.91 7.11
N GLY A 164 4.14 -10.41 5.96
CA GLY A 164 3.94 -11.09 4.67
C GLY A 164 2.58 -10.84 4.02
N VAL A 165 1.92 -9.74 4.35
CA VAL A 165 0.62 -9.32 3.81
C VAL A 165 0.80 -8.05 2.97
N VAL A 166 0.18 -7.96 1.81
CA VAL A 166 0.05 -6.69 1.09
C VAL A 166 -1.07 -5.89 1.74
N MET A 167 -0.71 -4.75 2.33
CA MET A 167 -1.68 -3.84 2.96
C MET A 167 -2.04 -2.70 2.01
N VAL A 168 -3.33 -2.41 1.88
CA VAL A 168 -3.86 -1.30 1.10
C VAL A 168 -4.73 -0.41 2.00
N THR A 169 -4.52 0.89 1.95
CA THR A 169 -5.43 1.89 2.55
C THR A 169 -5.90 2.85 1.48
N LEU A 170 -7.10 3.39 1.57
CA LEU A 170 -7.67 4.26 0.55
C LEU A 170 -8.46 5.41 1.13
N ASN A 171 -8.51 6.52 0.40
CA ASN A 171 -9.47 7.58 0.63
C ASN A 171 -10.75 7.30 -0.16
N TYR A 172 -11.87 7.82 0.32
CA TYR A 172 -13.15 7.88 -0.39
C TYR A 172 -13.83 9.20 -0.05
N ARG A 173 -14.71 9.70 -0.93
CA ARG A 173 -15.41 10.97 -0.72
C ARG A 173 -16.30 10.93 0.51
N LEU A 174 -16.31 12.04 1.24
CA LEU A 174 -16.91 12.18 2.55
C LEU A 174 -18.03 13.24 2.53
N GLY A 175 -18.89 13.21 3.53
CA GLY A 175 -19.94 14.19 3.76
C GLY A 175 -20.77 14.47 2.51
N HIS A 176 -21.05 15.73 2.24
CA HIS A 176 -21.85 16.13 1.07
C HIS A 176 -21.20 15.80 -0.29
N LEU A 177 -19.88 15.68 -0.38
CA LEU A 177 -19.23 15.29 -1.64
C LEU A 177 -19.39 13.79 -1.94
N GLY A 178 -19.49 12.97 -0.90
CA GLY A 178 -19.62 11.52 -1.00
C GLY A 178 -21.06 10.99 -0.93
N PHE A 179 -21.97 11.71 -0.25
CA PHE A 179 -23.28 11.15 0.14
C PHE A 179 -24.45 12.13 -0.06
N PHE A 180 -24.31 13.09 -0.97
CA PHE A 180 -25.36 14.05 -1.29
C PHE A 180 -26.37 13.48 -2.27
N GLY A 181 -27.63 13.39 -1.85
CA GLY A 181 -28.78 13.03 -2.68
C GLY A 181 -29.60 14.27 -3.06
N HIS A 182 -29.79 14.53 -4.35
CA HIS A 182 -30.64 15.60 -4.86
C HIS A 182 -31.49 15.09 -6.05
N PRO A 183 -32.77 15.46 -6.16
CA PRO A 183 -33.65 14.98 -7.25
C PRO A 183 -33.06 15.17 -8.65
N GLN A 184 -32.46 16.34 -8.93
CA GLN A 184 -31.84 16.61 -10.24
C GLN A 184 -30.63 15.70 -10.51
N LEU A 185 -29.81 15.39 -9.51
CA LEU A 185 -28.70 14.45 -9.66
C LEU A 185 -29.24 13.03 -9.91
N THR A 186 -30.38 12.68 -9.31
CA THR A 186 -31.02 11.39 -9.55
C THR A 186 -31.56 11.30 -10.98
N GLU A 187 -32.17 12.38 -11.48
CA GLU A 187 -32.67 12.45 -12.88
C GLU A 187 -31.50 12.36 -13.88
N GLU A 188 -30.41 13.09 -13.66
CA GLU A 188 -29.20 13.02 -14.49
C GLU A 188 -28.61 11.60 -14.50
N ALA A 189 -28.43 11.00 -13.33
CA ALA A 189 -27.87 9.65 -13.21
C ALA A 189 -28.78 8.60 -13.86
N ALA A 190 -30.10 8.73 -13.74
CA ALA A 190 -31.07 7.85 -14.40
C ALA A 190 -30.99 7.98 -15.92
N ALA A 191 -30.83 9.19 -16.46
CA ALA A 191 -30.67 9.42 -17.90
C ALA A 191 -29.36 8.80 -18.44
N GLU A 192 -28.33 8.73 -17.62
CA GLU A 192 -27.02 8.13 -17.96
C GLU A 192 -26.95 6.62 -17.61
N GLY A 193 -27.96 6.08 -16.92
CA GLY A 193 -27.97 4.69 -16.47
C GLY A 193 -26.90 4.36 -15.41
N VAL A 194 -26.52 5.35 -14.58
CA VAL A 194 -25.47 5.22 -13.58
C VAL A 194 -26.00 5.35 -12.14
N PRO A 195 -25.33 4.76 -11.13
CA PRO A 195 -25.71 4.95 -9.73
C PRO A 195 -25.56 6.41 -9.26
N THR A 196 -26.35 6.79 -8.27
CA THR A 196 -26.34 8.14 -7.66
C THR A 196 -26.35 8.08 -6.14
N ALA A 197 -26.02 9.20 -5.51
CA ALA A 197 -26.10 9.51 -4.08
C ALA A 197 -25.07 8.84 -3.16
N ASN A 198 -24.61 7.65 -3.42
CA ASN A 198 -23.65 6.93 -2.56
C ASN A 198 -22.23 6.94 -3.18
N TYR A 199 -21.77 8.10 -3.62
CA TYR A 199 -20.51 8.23 -4.35
C TYR A 199 -19.30 7.74 -3.53
N GLY A 200 -19.30 7.94 -2.19
CA GLY A 200 -18.24 7.42 -1.32
C GLY A 200 -18.19 5.89 -1.28
N LEU A 201 -19.33 5.20 -1.36
CA LEU A 201 -19.35 3.72 -1.49
C LEU A 201 -18.92 3.30 -2.91
N LEU A 202 -19.29 4.03 -3.93
CA LEU A 202 -18.83 3.78 -5.30
C LEU A 202 -17.32 3.95 -5.41
N ASP A 203 -16.74 4.91 -4.67
CA ASP A 203 -15.28 5.10 -4.58
C ASP A 203 -14.60 3.87 -3.96
N GLN A 204 -15.15 3.32 -2.88
CA GLN A 204 -14.65 2.08 -2.26
C GLN A 204 -14.69 0.91 -3.25
N ILE A 205 -15.80 0.77 -3.99
CA ILE A 205 -15.94 -0.26 -5.04
C ILE A 205 -14.88 -0.05 -6.15
N ALA A 206 -14.68 1.18 -6.61
CA ALA A 206 -13.68 1.49 -7.63
C ALA A 206 -12.26 1.17 -7.16
N ALA A 207 -11.94 1.45 -5.89
CA ALA A 207 -10.65 1.09 -5.30
C ALA A 207 -10.47 -0.44 -5.22
N LEU A 208 -11.50 -1.20 -4.86
CA LEU A 208 -11.45 -2.66 -4.88
C LEU A 208 -11.26 -3.22 -6.30
N GLN A 209 -11.91 -2.63 -7.29
CA GLN A 209 -11.69 -2.98 -8.70
C GLN A 209 -10.26 -2.67 -9.15
N TRP A 210 -9.68 -1.55 -8.70
CA TRP A 210 -8.28 -1.22 -8.93
C TRP A 210 -7.36 -2.29 -8.30
N VAL A 211 -7.62 -2.70 -7.06
CA VAL A 211 -6.88 -3.77 -6.37
C VAL A 211 -6.92 -5.06 -7.19
N GLN A 212 -8.09 -5.48 -7.68
CA GLN A 212 -8.23 -6.68 -8.50
C GLN A 212 -7.37 -6.64 -9.77
N ARG A 213 -7.26 -5.48 -10.42
CA ARG A 213 -6.49 -5.35 -11.67
C ARG A 213 -4.99 -5.18 -11.45
N ASN A 214 -4.56 -4.57 -10.33
CA ASN A 214 -3.19 -4.08 -10.19
C ASN A 214 -2.37 -4.76 -9.07
N ILE A 215 -3.01 -5.37 -8.06
CA ILE A 215 -2.29 -5.78 -6.84
C ILE A 215 -1.25 -6.88 -7.08
N GLN A 216 -1.38 -7.62 -8.17
CA GLN A 216 -0.40 -8.62 -8.58
C GLN A 216 0.97 -8.00 -8.88
N ALA A 217 1.01 -6.76 -9.40
CA ALA A 217 2.26 -6.04 -9.67
C ALA A 217 3.07 -5.78 -8.39
N PHE A 218 2.40 -5.73 -7.24
CA PHE A 218 2.98 -5.55 -5.90
C PHE A 218 3.24 -6.89 -5.18
N GLY A 219 3.09 -8.02 -5.85
CA GLY A 219 3.24 -9.35 -5.26
C GLY A 219 2.03 -9.85 -4.49
N GLY A 220 0.89 -9.14 -4.52
CA GLY A 220 -0.36 -9.55 -3.90
C GLY A 220 -1.13 -10.60 -4.73
N ASP A 221 -1.97 -11.37 -4.06
CA ASP A 221 -2.87 -12.34 -4.68
C ASP A 221 -4.28 -11.74 -4.83
N PRO A 222 -4.72 -11.40 -6.06
CA PRO A 222 -6.05 -10.85 -6.29
C PRO A 222 -7.18 -11.84 -5.97
N SER A 223 -6.91 -13.13 -5.85
CA SER A 223 -7.88 -14.15 -5.42
C SER A 223 -7.96 -14.32 -3.90
N ASN A 224 -7.05 -13.69 -3.13
CA ASN A 224 -7.01 -13.75 -1.68
C ASN A 224 -7.00 -12.33 -1.09
N VAL A 225 -8.12 -11.63 -1.25
CA VAL A 225 -8.32 -10.25 -0.77
C VAL A 225 -9.33 -10.24 0.37
N THR A 226 -8.90 -9.70 1.51
CA THR A 226 -9.74 -9.45 2.68
C THR A 226 -9.99 -7.95 2.80
N ILE A 227 -11.24 -7.53 2.88
CA ILE A 227 -11.64 -6.16 3.19
C ILE A 227 -11.96 -6.06 4.68
N PHE A 228 -11.56 -4.97 5.32
CA PHE A 228 -11.86 -4.73 6.73
C PHE A 228 -11.90 -3.23 7.02
N GLY A 229 -12.53 -2.84 8.10
CA GLY A 229 -12.70 -1.43 8.44
C GLY A 229 -13.21 -1.25 9.86
N GLU A 230 -13.15 -0.04 10.34
CA GLU A 230 -13.65 0.35 11.67
C GLU A 230 -14.78 1.35 11.50
N SER A 231 -15.81 1.29 12.38
CA SER A 231 -16.93 2.24 12.41
C SER A 231 -17.62 2.37 11.03
N ALA A 232 -17.68 3.56 10.46
CA ALA A 232 -18.20 3.78 9.10
C ALA A 232 -17.48 2.93 8.05
N GLY A 233 -16.16 2.69 8.20
CA GLY A 233 -15.42 1.78 7.34
C GLY A 233 -15.91 0.33 7.44
N GLY A 234 -16.27 -0.12 8.65
CA GLY A 234 -16.92 -1.43 8.86
C GLY A 234 -18.30 -1.51 8.21
N ILE A 235 -19.07 -0.41 8.21
CA ILE A 235 -20.33 -0.33 7.48
C ILE A 235 -20.09 -0.45 5.96
N GLY A 236 -19.06 0.25 5.43
CA GLY A 236 -18.67 0.15 4.02
C GLY A 236 -18.27 -1.27 3.58
N VAL A 237 -17.71 -2.09 4.50
CA VAL A 237 -17.39 -3.50 4.26
C VAL A 237 -18.66 -4.35 4.08
N LEU A 238 -19.78 -3.96 4.74
CA LEU A 238 -21.04 -4.71 4.73
C LEU A 238 -22.03 -4.24 3.68
N ALA A 239 -21.79 -3.08 3.04
CA ALA A 239 -22.65 -2.48 2.03
C ALA A 239 -22.39 -3.05 0.63
#